data_be9537ef7382c16bf7760f7699c23e26
#
_entry.id   be9537ef7382c16bf7760f7699c23e26
#
_cell.length_a   1.000
_cell.length_b   1.000
_cell.length_c   1.000
_cell.angle_alpha   90.00
_cell.angle_beta   90.00
_cell.angle_gamma   90.00
#
_symmetry.space_group_name_H-M   'P 1'
#
loop_
_entity.id
_entity.type
_entity.pdbx_description
1 polymer ?
#
loop_
_entity_poly.entity_id
_entity_poly.type
_entity_poly.pdbx_seq_one_letter_code
_entity_poly.pdbx_strand_id
1 'polypeptide(L)'
;MPGGSAGPQGPPAEVIARFAGAPVARLARLSAGGPRVVPVTFAWHAGTAVWAVDDVKPKRGPELRRIRDLRADPRVALLVDHYQDDWSALWWVELRGTASTLEGRAAEAALDALAARYPAYRQARPPGPVIAIQPDRWTWWSAS
;
A
#
# COMPACT_ATOMS: atom_id res chain seq x y z
N MET A 1 -19.99 -9.27 11.47
CA MET A 1 -19.95 -7.81 11.55
C MET A 1 -19.47 -7.24 10.25
N PRO A 2 -20.30 -6.52 9.48
CA PRO A 2 -19.87 -6.10 8.15
C PRO A 2 -18.76 -5.07 8.14
N GLY A 3 -18.56 -4.29 9.19
CA GLY A 3 -17.50 -3.29 9.16
C GLY A 3 -17.01 -2.90 10.53
N GLY A 4 -15.94 -2.09 10.55
CA GLY A 4 -15.35 -1.60 11.77
C GLY A 4 -14.22 -0.63 11.52
N SER A 5 -13.60 -0.19 12.61
CA SER A 5 -12.40 0.64 12.57
C SER A 5 -11.50 0.29 13.74
N ALA A 6 -10.21 0.55 13.58
CA ALA A 6 -9.21 0.28 14.59
C ALA A 6 -8.07 1.29 14.49
N GLY A 7 -7.34 1.46 15.59
CA GLY A 7 -6.14 2.28 15.62
C GLY A 7 -4.91 1.52 15.07
N PRO A 8 -3.70 1.97 15.46
CA PRO A 8 -2.45 1.40 14.91
C PRO A 8 -2.26 -0.08 15.17
N GLN A 9 -2.88 -0.64 16.22
CA GLN A 9 -2.75 -2.06 16.55
C GLN A 9 -3.42 -2.97 15.52
N GLY A 10 -4.30 -2.41 14.70
CA GLY A 10 -4.84 -3.10 13.55
C GLY A 10 -6.19 -3.75 13.73
N PRO A 11 -6.78 -4.19 12.62
CA PRO A 11 -8.08 -4.88 12.58
C PRO A 11 -7.91 -6.37 12.91
N PRO A 12 -9.03 -7.12 12.95
CA PRO A 12 -8.95 -8.58 13.09
C PRO A 12 -8.07 -9.23 12.02
N ALA A 13 -7.52 -10.39 12.33
CA ALA A 13 -6.56 -11.08 11.47
C ALA A 13 -7.12 -11.37 10.07
N GLU A 14 -8.40 -11.68 9.93
CA GLU A 14 -9.00 -11.95 8.62
C GLU A 14 -9.05 -10.69 7.75
N VAL A 15 -9.16 -9.51 8.35
CA VAL A 15 -9.12 -8.24 7.61
C VAL A 15 -7.71 -7.97 7.11
N ILE A 16 -6.69 -8.20 7.96
CA ILE A 16 -5.29 -8.10 7.56
C ILE A 16 -5.01 -9.06 6.41
N ALA A 17 -5.51 -10.29 6.47
CA ALA A 17 -5.28 -11.29 5.42
C ALA A 17 -5.89 -10.84 4.08
N ARG A 18 -7.10 -10.26 4.09
CA ARG A 18 -7.71 -9.69 2.88
C ARG A 18 -6.86 -8.56 2.31
N PHE A 19 -6.41 -7.66 3.17
CA PHE A 19 -5.56 -6.54 2.78
C PHE A 19 -4.26 -7.05 2.16
N ALA A 20 -3.55 -7.92 2.87
CA ALA A 20 -2.25 -8.42 2.44
C ALA A 20 -2.33 -9.28 1.17
N GLY A 21 -3.44 -9.95 0.95
CA GLY A 21 -3.63 -10.82 -0.22
C GLY A 21 -4.01 -10.08 -1.50
N ALA A 22 -4.38 -8.81 -1.43
CA ALA A 22 -4.77 -8.06 -2.60
C ALA A 22 -3.55 -7.80 -3.51
N PRO A 23 -3.66 -8.01 -4.83
CA PRO A 23 -2.52 -7.83 -5.74
C PRO A 23 -2.20 -6.36 -6.01
N VAL A 24 -3.14 -5.46 -5.77
CA VAL A 24 -3.01 -4.03 -6.06
C VAL A 24 -3.74 -3.26 -4.98
N ALA A 25 -3.17 -2.15 -4.54
CA ALA A 25 -3.85 -1.16 -3.70
C ALA A 25 -3.93 0.16 -4.44
N ARG A 26 -4.86 1.01 -4.02
CA ARG A 26 -4.97 2.39 -4.50
C ARG A 26 -4.34 3.29 -3.44
N LEU A 27 -3.30 3.98 -3.84
CA LEU A 27 -2.58 4.90 -2.95
C LEU A 27 -3.10 6.31 -3.16
N ALA A 28 -3.68 6.88 -2.13
CA ALA A 28 -4.10 8.28 -2.11
C ALA A 28 -3.06 9.10 -1.35
N ARG A 29 -2.66 10.22 -1.94
CA ARG A 29 -1.68 11.13 -1.35
C ARG A 29 -2.10 12.58 -1.61
N LEU A 30 -1.48 13.49 -0.89
CA LEU A 30 -1.71 14.92 -1.05
C LEU A 30 -0.59 15.50 -1.93
N SER A 31 -0.95 16.40 -2.82
CA SER A 31 -0.02 17.12 -3.68
C SER A 31 -0.40 18.59 -3.71
N ALA A 32 0.49 19.42 -4.26
CA ALA A 32 0.21 20.86 -4.40
C ALA A 32 -1.04 21.14 -5.24
N GLY A 33 -1.34 20.25 -6.20
CA GLY A 33 -2.52 20.37 -7.06
C GLY A 33 -3.77 19.70 -6.53
N GLY A 34 -3.73 19.17 -5.30
CA GLY A 34 -4.85 18.47 -4.69
C GLY A 34 -4.59 16.98 -4.49
N PRO A 35 -5.61 16.22 -4.09
CA PRO A 35 -5.46 14.78 -3.87
C PRO A 35 -5.12 14.05 -5.17
N ARG A 36 -4.27 13.01 -5.05
CA ARG A 36 -3.91 12.14 -6.17
C ARG A 36 -4.11 10.69 -5.76
N VAL A 37 -4.53 9.85 -6.69
CA VAL A 37 -4.74 8.42 -6.47
C VAL A 37 -4.08 7.65 -7.60
N VAL A 38 -3.30 6.62 -7.24
CA VAL A 38 -2.65 5.75 -8.22
C VAL A 38 -2.68 4.30 -7.73
N PRO A 39 -2.72 3.32 -8.63
CA PRO A 39 -2.54 1.92 -8.23
C PRO A 39 -1.07 1.64 -7.90
N VAL A 40 -0.85 0.83 -6.87
CA VAL A 40 0.49 0.39 -6.49
C VAL A 40 0.46 -1.10 -6.16
N THR A 41 1.56 -1.79 -6.47
CA THR A 41 1.83 -3.11 -5.92
C THR A 41 2.48 -2.91 -4.56
N PHE A 42 2.20 -3.81 -3.62
CA PHE A 42 2.64 -3.64 -2.24
C PHE A 42 2.76 -4.98 -1.56
N ALA A 43 3.45 -5.00 -0.43
CA ALA A 43 3.49 -6.16 0.46
C ALA A 43 3.23 -5.70 1.89
N TRP A 44 2.58 -6.56 2.66
CA TRP A 44 2.44 -6.38 4.10
C TRP A 44 3.66 -6.99 4.78
N HIS A 45 4.44 -6.18 5.47
CA HIS A 45 5.72 -6.62 6.02
C HIS A 45 6.01 -5.88 7.33
N ALA A 46 6.31 -6.65 8.38
CA ALA A 46 6.70 -6.09 9.67
C ALA A 46 5.72 -5.04 10.21
N GLY A 47 4.42 -5.27 10.00
CA GLY A 47 3.39 -4.34 10.48
C GLY A 47 3.25 -3.07 9.67
N THR A 48 3.83 -3.01 8.47
CA THR A 48 3.73 -1.87 7.57
C THR A 48 3.35 -2.33 6.17
N ALA A 49 2.80 -1.44 5.37
CA ALA A 49 2.62 -1.66 3.94
C ALA A 49 3.84 -1.08 3.21
N VAL A 50 4.52 -1.89 2.41
CA VAL A 50 5.73 -1.45 1.71
C VAL A 50 5.51 -1.49 0.20
N TRP A 51 6.06 -0.49 -0.50
CA TRP A 51 6.09 -0.46 -1.95
C TRP A 51 7.38 0.21 -2.41
N ALA A 52 7.74 0.04 -3.67
CA ALA A 52 9.00 0.57 -4.19
C ALA A 52 8.83 1.09 -5.60
N VAL A 53 9.65 2.06 -5.96
CA VAL A 53 9.79 2.48 -7.36
C VAL A 53 10.54 1.37 -8.10
N ASP A 54 10.00 0.95 -9.25
CA ASP A 54 10.55 -0.19 -9.99
C ASP A 54 10.93 0.20 -11.42
N ASP A 55 11.63 -0.72 -12.11
CA ASP A 55 12.05 -0.57 -13.50
C ASP A 55 11.15 -1.32 -14.50
N VAL A 56 10.10 -1.97 -14.00
CA VAL A 56 9.20 -2.75 -14.86
C VAL A 56 8.39 -1.84 -15.77
N LYS A 57 8.09 -0.63 -15.31
CA LYS A 57 7.36 0.39 -16.05
C LYS A 57 8.28 1.54 -16.43
N PRO A 58 8.01 2.26 -17.53
CA PRO A 58 8.79 3.45 -17.86
C PRO A 58 8.76 4.45 -16.71
N LYS A 59 9.94 4.92 -16.30
CA LYS A 59 10.06 5.90 -15.24
C LYS A 59 10.11 7.29 -15.82
N ARG A 60 9.21 8.12 -15.38
CA ARG A 60 9.10 9.52 -15.81
C ARG A 60 8.80 10.38 -14.59
N GLY A 61 8.59 11.67 -14.83
CA GLY A 61 8.25 12.63 -13.80
C GLY A 61 7.20 12.19 -12.77
N PRO A 62 6.14 11.43 -13.14
CA PRO A 62 5.13 11.00 -12.17
C PRO A 62 5.68 10.18 -11.00
N GLU A 63 6.68 9.31 -11.22
CA GLU A 63 7.26 8.51 -10.13
C GLU A 63 8.05 9.41 -9.17
N LEU A 64 8.85 10.31 -9.69
CA LEU A 64 9.60 11.25 -8.86
C LEU A 64 8.68 12.23 -8.15
N ARG A 65 7.61 12.65 -8.81
CA ARG A 65 6.60 13.54 -8.21
C ARG A 65 5.93 12.88 -7.03
N ARG A 66 5.60 11.58 -7.14
CA ARG A 66 5.00 10.81 -6.06
C ARG A 66 5.89 10.83 -4.81
N ILE A 67 7.18 10.58 -4.98
CA ILE A 67 8.14 10.61 -3.87
C ILE A 67 8.24 12.01 -3.27
N ARG A 68 8.29 13.02 -4.11
CA ARG A 68 8.36 14.41 -3.66
C ARG A 68 7.12 14.79 -2.85
N ASP A 69 5.94 14.41 -3.33
CA ASP A 69 4.69 14.69 -2.63
C ASP A 69 4.67 14.04 -1.25
N LEU A 70 5.15 12.80 -1.13
CA LEU A 70 5.18 12.08 0.14
C LEU A 70 6.17 12.69 1.12
N ARG A 71 7.26 13.28 0.63
CA ARG A 71 8.21 13.99 1.50
C ARG A 71 7.62 15.30 2.01
N ALA A 72 6.83 15.97 1.17
CA ALA A 72 6.18 17.23 1.55
C ALA A 72 5.02 16.99 2.52
N ASP A 73 4.25 15.92 2.30
CA ASP A 73 3.14 15.55 3.17
C ASP A 73 3.06 14.02 3.22
N PRO A 74 3.49 13.41 4.33
CA PRO A 74 3.57 11.95 4.41
C PRO A 74 2.24 11.26 4.70
N ARG A 75 1.14 11.98 4.87
CA ARG A 75 -0.16 11.39 5.11
C ARG A 75 -0.67 10.70 3.87
N VAL A 76 -1.05 9.43 4.00
CA VAL A 76 -1.52 8.62 2.87
C VAL A 76 -2.69 7.75 3.29
N ALA A 77 -3.41 7.24 2.29
CA ALA A 77 -4.36 6.16 2.47
C ALA A 77 -4.10 5.10 1.40
N LEU A 78 -4.20 3.84 1.81
CA LEU A 78 -4.22 2.71 0.91
C LEU A 78 -5.59 2.07 0.95
N LEU A 79 -6.17 1.83 -0.21
CA LEU A 79 -7.45 1.14 -0.32
C LEU A 79 -7.25 -0.15 -1.12
N VAL A 80 -7.69 -1.26 -0.56
CA VAL A 80 -7.88 -2.50 -1.29
C VAL A 80 -9.36 -2.82 -1.29
N ASP A 81 -9.85 -3.42 -2.38
CA ASP A 81 -11.26 -3.69 -2.49
C ASP A 81 -11.50 -4.90 -3.40
N HIS A 82 -12.70 -5.42 -3.28
CA HIS A 82 -13.22 -6.44 -4.19
C HIS A 82 -14.65 -6.05 -4.54
N TYR A 83 -14.87 -5.63 -5.79
CA TYR A 83 -16.17 -5.23 -6.28
C TYR A 83 -16.54 -6.06 -7.51
N GLN A 84 -17.79 -6.50 -7.56
CA GLN A 84 -18.33 -7.30 -8.65
C GLN A 84 -19.84 -7.11 -8.69
N ASP A 85 -20.49 -7.69 -9.70
CA ASP A 85 -21.94 -7.53 -9.86
C ASP A 85 -22.75 -8.20 -8.75
N ASP A 86 -22.24 -9.29 -8.19
CA ASP A 86 -22.83 -9.89 -6.99
C ASP A 86 -22.39 -9.10 -5.77
N TRP A 87 -23.23 -8.22 -5.28
CA TRP A 87 -22.91 -7.32 -4.18
C TRP A 87 -22.75 -8.05 -2.85
N SER A 88 -23.21 -9.28 -2.71
CA SER A 88 -23.02 -10.04 -1.48
C SER A 88 -21.55 -10.41 -1.24
N ALA A 89 -20.72 -10.30 -2.27
CA ALA A 89 -19.29 -10.63 -2.20
C ALA A 89 -18.38 -9.40 -2.03
N LEU A 90 -18.95 -8.20 -1.95
CA LEU A 90 -18.15 -6.97 -1.90
C LEU A 90 -17.47 -6.78 -0.53
N TRP A 91 -16.26 -6.25 -0.57
CA TRP A 91 -15.56 -5.83 0.64
C TRP A 91 -14.49 -4.78 0.28
N TRP A 92 -14.09 -4.01 1.28
CA TRP A 92 -12.94 -3.12 1.15
C TRP A 92 -12.25 -2.95 2.49
N VAL A 93 -10.97 -2.60 2.43
CA VAL A 93 -10.14 -2.28 3.60
C VAL A 93 -9.34 -1.02 3.27
N GLU A 94 -9.42 -0.04 4.14
CA GLU A 94 -8.65 1.19 4.04
C GLU A 94 -7.64 1.27 5.18
N LEU A 95 -6.38 1.53 4.84
CA LEU A 95 -5.32 1.83 5.78
C LEU A 95 -4.93 3.29 5.61
N ARG A 96 -5.11 4.11 6.64
CA ARG A 96 -4.55 5.45 6.68
C ARG A 96 -3.30 5.44 7.51
N GLY A 97 -2.26 6.10 7.01
CA GLY A 97 -0.98 6.04 7.69
C GLY A 97 -0.02 7.14 7.26
N THR A 98 1.20 6.97 7.70
CA THR A 98 2.30 7.91 7.49
C THR A 98 3.38 7.22 6.69
N ALA A 99 3.75 7.80 5.54
CA ALA A 99 4.76 7.25 4.65
C ALA A 99 6.15 7.70 5.06
N SER A 100 7.12 6.79 4.97
CA SER A 100 8.52 7.12 5.18
C SER A 100 9.39 6.30 4.23
N THR A 101 10.58 6.81 3.92
CA THR A 101 11.56 6.09 3.10
C THR A 101 12.35 5.15 4.00
N LEU A 102 12.49 3.89 3.57
CA LEU A 102 13.34 2.91 4.24
C LEU A 102 14.75 2.95 3.66
N GLU A 103 15.74 2.68 4.52
CA GLU A 103 17.14 2.66 4.15
C GLU A 103 17.78 1.36 4.64
N GLY A 104 18.91 0.97 4.04
CA GLY A 104 19.75 -0.11 4.52
C GLY A 104 19.01 -1.45 4.62
N ARG A 105 19.17 -2.13 5.75
CA ARG A 105 18.60 -3.46 5.98
C ARG A 105 17.08 -3.47 5.95
N ALA A 106 16.46 -2.40 6.45
CA ALA A 106 15.00 -2.30 6.41
C ALA A 106 14.48 -2.23 4.99
N ALA A 107 15.16 -1.48 4.12
CA ALA A 107 14.81 -1.42 2.70
C ALA A 107 15.01 -2.78 2.02
N GLU A 108 16.11 -3.48 2.32
CA GLU A 108 16.38 -4.80 1.74
C GLU A 108 15.35 -5.83 2.16
N ALA A 109 14.96 -5.84 3.43
CA ALA A 109 13.93 -6.75 3.92
C ALA A 109 12.58 -6.49 3.25
N ALA A 110 12.24 -5.21 3.05
CA ALA A 110 11.01 -4.85 2.33
C ALA A 110 11.06 -5.29 0.87
N LEU A 111 12.20 -5.13 0.20
CA LEU A 111 12.37 -5.60 -1.18
C LEU A 111 12.28 -7.13 -1.27
N ASP A 112 12.79 -7.85 -0.26
CA ASP A 112 12.63 -9.30 -0.20
C ASP A 112 11.14 -9.68 -0.10
N ALA A 113 10.37 -8.97 0.71
CA ALA A 113 8.93 -9.21 0.85
C ALA A 113 8.19 -8.94 -0.47
N LEU A 114 8.56 -7.87 -1.18
CA LEU A 114 7.98 -7.56 -2.49
C LEU A 114 8.34 -8.63 -3.52
N ALA A 115 9.58 -9.10 -3.54
CA ALA A 115 10.01 -10.15 -4.46
C ALA A 115 9.31 -11.48 -4.16
N ALA A 116 9.09 -11.80 -2.89
CA ALA A 116 8.33 -12.98 -2.50
C ALA A 116 6.90 -12.92 -3.01
N ARG A 117 6.31 -11.73 -3.05
CA ARG A 117 4.91 -11.52 -3.44
C ARG A 117 4.74 -11.46 -4.96
N TYR A 118 5.67 -10.86 -5.70
CA TYR A 118 5.51 -10.59 -7.13
C TYR A 118 6.63 -11.24 -7.96
N PRO A 119 6.27 -12.17 -8.87
CA PRO A 119 7.29 -12.78 -9.76
C PRO A 119 8.09 -11.77 -10.57
N ALA A 120 7.46 -10.67 -11.02
CA ALA A 120 8.15 -9.63 -11.76
C ALA A 120 9.32 -9.04 -10.96
N TYR A 121 9.17 -8.93 -9.64
CA TYR A 121 10.22 -8.38 -8.79
C TYR A 121 11.32 -9.39 -8.46
N ARG A 122 11.06 -10.68 -8.67
CA ARG A 122 12.13 -11.69 -8.60
C ARG A 122 13.05 -11.61 -9.82
N GLN A 123 12.50 -11.24 -10.98
CA GLN A 123 13.27 -11.09 -12.21
C GLN A 123 13.95 -9.74 -12.30
N ALA A 124 13.29 -8.68 -11.82
CA ALA A 124 13.80 -7.31 -11.87
C ALA A 124 13.52 -6.64 -10.51
N ARG A 125 14.47 -6.83 -9.59
CA ARG A 125 14.36 -6.26 -8.24
C ARG A 125 14.25 -4.75 -8.31
N PRO A 126 13.25 -4.14 -7.67
CA PRO A 126 13.10 -2.68 -7.72
C PRO A 126 14.34 -1.98 -7.17
N PRO A 127 14.82 -0.93 -7.85
CA PRO A 127 15.96 -0.16 -7.34
C PRO A 127 15.59 0.74 -6.15
N GLY A 128 14.32 1.02 -5.97
CA GLY A 128 13.87 1.96 -4.97
C GLY A 128 13.76 3.38 -5.48
N PRO A 129 13.44 4.35 -4.63
CA PRO A 129 13.29 4.25 -3.18
C PRO A 129 12.19 3.30 -2.73
N VAL A 130 12.35 2.81 -1.51
CA VAL A 130 11.40 1.92 -0.85
C VAL A 130 10.64 2.73 0.20
N ILE A 131 9.32 2.63 0.15
CA ILE A 131 8.44 3.40 1.03
C ILE A 131 7.70 2.43 1.95
N ALA A 132 7.67 2.75 3.25
CA ALA A 132 6.84 2.05 4.22
C ALA A 132 5.73 2.98 4.70
N ILE A 133 4.54 2.42 4.86
CA ILE A 133 3.40 3.13 5.40
C ILE A 133 3.12 2.55 6.79
N GLN A 134 3.35 3.37 7.81
CA GLN A 134 3.06 3.02 9.19
C GLN A 134 1.57 3.24 9.44
N PRO A 135 0.84 2.22 9.88
CA PRO A 135 -0.60 2.37 10.12
C PRO A 135 -0.90 3.35 11.26
N ASP A 136 -1.84 4.24 11.01
CA ASP A 136 -2.42 5.11 12.03
C ASP A 136 -3.85 4.71 12.34
N ARG A 137 -4.63 4.34 11.30
CA ARG A 137 -6.02 3.97 11.47
C ARG A 137 -6.48 3.06 10.34
N TRP A 138 -7.31 2.08 10.68
CA TRP A 138 -7.93 1.14 9.75
C TRP A 138 -9.42 1.35 9.72
N THR A 139 -10.02 1.18 8.55
CA THR A 139 -11.46 1.10 8.37
C THR A 139 -11.74 0.00 7.36
N TRP A 140 -12.76 -0.78 7.59
CA TRP A 140 -13.09 -1.90 6.70
C TRP A 140 -14.59 -2.14 6.69
N TRP A 141 -15.03 -2.82 5.62
CA TRP A 141 -16.41 -3.21 5.46
C TRP A 141 -16.48 -4.45 4.58
N SER A 142 -17.47 -5.31 4.83
CA SER A 142 -17.80 -6.41 3.94
C SER A 142 -19.31 -6.62 3.91
N ALA A 143 -19.81 -7.09 2.77
CA ALA A 143 -21.23 -7.35 2.59
C ALA A 143 -21.69 -8.61 3.34
N SER A 144 -20.74 -9.48 3.72
CA SER A 144 -21.07 -10.73 4.40
C SER A 144 -19.95 -11.15 5.35
#